data_2de39d094731aa2f672aac2d8f697647
#
_entry.id   2de39d094731aa2f672aac2d8f697647
#
_cell.length_a   1.000
_cell.length_b   1.000
_cell.length_c   1.000
_cell.angle_alpha   90.00
_cell.angle_beta   90.00
_cell.angle_gamma   90.00
#
_symmetry.space_group_name_H-M   'P 1'
#
loop_
_entity.id
_entity.type
_entity.pdbx_description
1 polymer ?
#
loop_
_entity_poly.entity_id
_entity_poly.type
_entity_poly.pdbx_seq_one_letter_code
_entity_poly.pdbx_strand_id
1 'polypeptide(L)'
;MADQGDSTVYEFSYLFGKEEYRSYVTARDARSMRFFGTVGLVCILPFLLLLPYAFSTGELSDAIAAVLFILLALFMVSILITGRAPWIGSARKSQCRNYLETHGARVTNQRFFERVTLGEDGVAVTFGPRGASEEELVTLNRTWGSWDRAFATRDGGLLIASREGKRGCFYLMLGYNALLHMARRDQIQDAYVPASALEGADARELAAWARDRIKSARRG
;
A
#
# COMPACT_ATOMS: atom_id res chain seq x y z
N MET A 1 -33.14 19.23 -7.63
CA MET A 1 -31.70 19.53 -7.61
C MET A 1 -31.39 19.90 -6.18
N ALA A 2 -30.91 18.94 -5.40
CA ALA A 2 -30.45 19.19 -4.03
C ALA A 2 -29.05 19.77 -4.14
N ASP A 3 -28.90 20.96 -3.60
CA ASP A 3 -27.62 21.63 -3.39
C ASP A 3 -26.79 20.74 -2.45
N GLN A 4 -25.89 19.93 -3.02
CA GLN A 4 -24.87 19.22 -2.25
C GLN A 4 -23.87 20.29 -1.82
N GLY A 5 -24.16 20.92 -0.69
CA GLY A 5 -23.24 21.80 0.00
C GLY A 5 -21.93 21.03 0.20
N ASP A 6 -20.92 21.46 -0.53
CA ASP A 6 -19.56 20.88 -0.54
C ASP A 6 -18.94 21.12 0.84
N SER A 7 -19.16 20.19 1.77
CA SER A 7 -18.56 20.19 3.10
C SER A 7 -17.15 19.57 3.05
N THR A 8 -16.34 20.06 2.10
CA THR A 8 -14.91 19.71 2.03
C THR A 8 -14.23 20.25 3.28
N VAL A 9 -13.65 19.34 4.06
CA VAL A 9 -12.90 19.70 5.27
C VAL A 9 -11.42 19.88 4.96
N TYR A 10 -10.86 18.97 4.12
CA TYR A 10 -9.46 19.01 3.69
C TYR A 10 -9.34 18.60 2.23
N GLU A 11 -8.47 19.30 1.50
CA GLU A 11 -8.12 18.97 0.12
C GLU A 11 -6.61 18.96 -0.04
N PHE A 12 -6.07 17.90 -0.64
CA PHE A 12 -4.65 17.71 -0.89
C PHE A 12 -4.44 17.36 -2.36
N SER A 13 -3.63 18.15 -3.05
CA SER A 13 -3.32 17.96 -4.47
C SER A 13 -1.82 17.76 -4.65
N TYR A 14 -1.42 16.77 -5.42
CA TYR A 14 0.00 16.46 -5.65
C TYR A 14 0.22 15.69 -6.95
N LEU A 15 1.48 15.58 -7.35
CA LEU A 15 1.90 14.74 -8.45
C LEU A 15 2.38 13.39 -7.91
N PHE A 16 1.66 12.34 -8.22
CA PHE A 16 2.02 10.99 -7.85
C PHE A 16 3.13 10.48 -8.78
N GLY A 17 4.30 10.26 -8.24
CA GLY A 17 5.47 9.80 -8.96
C GLY A 17 6.09 8.55 -8.32
N LYS A 18 7.34 8.26 -8.67
CA LYS A 18 8.05 7.06 -8.21
C LYS A 18 8.30 7.04 -6.70
N GLU A 19 8.53 8.21 -6.10
CA GLU A 19 8.80 8.34 -4.66
C GLU A 19 7.54 8.19 -3.83
N GLU A 20 6.47 8.89 -4.21
CA GLU A 20 5.15 8.77 -3.59
C GLU A 20 4.64 7.34 -3.67
N TYR A 21 4.87 6.71 -4.82
CA TYR A 21 4.52 5.30 -5.02
C TYR A 21 5.29 4.37 -4.07
N ARG A 22 6.60 4.58 -3.89
CA ARG A 22 7.41 3.79 -2.95
C ARG A 22 6.93 3.95 -1.52
N SER A 23 6.66 5.18 -1.12
CA SER A 23 6.16 5.51 0.21
C SER A 23 4.79 4.87 0.45
N TYR A 24 3.87 4.99 -0.51
CA TYR A 24 2.57 4.36 -0.48
C TYR A 24 2.65 2.83 -0.31
N VAL A 25 3.41 2.14 -1.16
CA VAL A 25 3.56 0.68 -1.08
C VAL A 25 4.17 0.26 0.25
N THR A 26 5.20 0.99 0.70
CA THR A 26 5.84 0.71 1.99
C THR A 26 4.85 0.85 3.14
N ALA A 27 4.08 1.93 3.17
CA ALA A 27 3.10 2.19 4.21
C ALA A 27 2.01 1.12 4.23
N ARG A 28 1.50 0.78 3.07
CA ARG A 28 0.41 -0.19 2.93
C ARG A 28 0.82 -1.60 3.30
N ASP A 29 1.91 -2.07 2.77
CA ASP A 29 2.29 -3.48 2.83
C ASP A 29 3.26 -3.79 3.97
N ALA A 30 3.84 -2.76 4.62
CA ALA A 30 4.84 -2.93 5.67
C ALA A 30 4.41 -3.89 6.79
N ARG A 31 3.16 -3.81 7.24
CA ARG A 31 2.66 -4.68 8.31
C ARG A 31 2.57 -6.14 7.87
N SER A 32 2.08 -6.36 6.65
CA SER A 32 1.96 -7.70 6.07
C SER A 32 3.32 -8.30 5.77
N MET A 33 4.24 -7.46 5.28
CA MET A 33 5.61 -7.88 5.00
C MET A 33 6.36 -8.24 6.29
N ARG A 34 6.22 -7.46 7.35
CA ARG A 34 6.80 -7.80 8.65
C ARG A 34 6.24 -9.08 9.22
N PHE A 35 4.93 -9.29 9.11
CA PHE A 35 4.31 -10.56 9.51
C PHE A 35 4.87 -11.73 8.68
N PHE A 36 4.99 -11.58 7.36
CA PHE A 36 5.60 -12.57 6.49
C PHE A 36 7.06 -12.85 6.87
N GLY A 37 7.87 -11.80 7.13
CA GLY A 37 9.24 -11.92 7.61
C GLY A 37 9.32 -12.69 8.93
N THR A 38 8.41 -12.41 9.89
CA THR A 38 8.36 -13.12 11.18
C THR A 38 8.03 -14.59 11.00
N VAL A 39 6.98 -14.90 10.24
CA VAL A 39 6.58 -16.30 9.96
C VAL A 39 7.71 -17.04 9.23
N GLY A 40 8.32 -16.41 8.22
CA GLY A 40 9.45 -16.97 7.49
C GLY A 40 10.63 -17.30 8.42
N LEU A 41 10.99 -16.40 9.33
CA LEU A 41 12.04 -16.63 10.32
C LEU A 41 11.71 -17.78 11.27
N VAL A 42 10.47 -17.85 11.76
CA VAL A 42 10.03 -18.95 12.64
C VAL A 42 10.13 -20.30 11.91
N CYS A 43 9.74 -20.36 10.63
CA CYS A 43 9.85 -21.57 9.82
C CYS A 43 11.31 -21.98 9.52
N ILE A 44 12.21 -20.99 9.40
CA ILE A 44 13.64 -21.26 9.10
C ILE A 44 14.43 -21.61 10.36
N LEU A 45 13.98 -21.15 11.55
CA LEU A 45 14.69 -21.32 12.81
C LEU A 45 15.16 -22.78 13.08
N PRO A 46 14.33 -23.83 12.90
CA PRO A 46 14.78 -25.20 13.09
C PRO A 46 15.97 -25.58 12.20
N PHE A 47 15.99 -25.09 10.95
CA PHE A 47 17.08 -25.36 10.01
C PHE A 47 18.36 -24.61 10.39
N LEU A 48 18.24 -23.40 10.95
CA LEU A 48 19.40 -22.65 11.47
C LEU A 48 20.04 -23.35 12.66
N LEU A 49 19.26 -24.05 13.49
CA LEU A 49 19.79 -24.84 14.61
C LEU A 49 20.58 -26.07 14.13
N LEU A 50 20.34 -26.53 12.90
CA LEU A 50 21.08 -27.66 12.30
C LEU A 50 22.36 -27.21 11.57
N LEU A 51 22.65 -25.91 11.46
CA LEU A 51 23.86 -25.42 10.78
C LEU A 51 25.17 -25.99 11.31
N PRO A 52 25.40 -26.10 12.66
CA PRO A 52 26.64 -26.67 13.16
C PRO A 52 26.84 -28.13 12.70
N TYR A 53 25.77 -28.91 12.63
CA TYR A 53 25.81 -30.27 12.12
C TYR A 53 26.14 -30.29 10.62
N ALA A 54 25.46 -29.49 9.80
CA ALA A 54 25.70 -29.41 8.35
C ALA A 54 27.14 -29.03 8.00
N PHE A 55 27.77 -28.16 8.79
CA PHE A 55 29.20 -27.85 8.59
C PHE A 55 30.16 -28.93 9.12
N SER A 56 29.72 -29.77 10.05
CA SER A 56 30.54 -30.85 10.61
C SER A 56 30.61 -32.08 9.73
N THR A 57 29.65 -32.31 8.84
CA THR A 57 29.63 -33.45 7.90
C THR A 57 30.76 -33.39 6.87
N GLY A 58 31.23 -32.18 6.55
CA GLY A 58 32.24 -31.96 5.50
C GLY A 58 31.72 -32.20 4.07
N GLU A 59 30.41 -32.47 3.91
CA GLU A 59 29.79 -32.64 2.60
C GLU A 59 29.51 -31.30 1.96
N LEU A 60 29.90 -31.12 0.69
CA LEU A 60 29.70 -29.88 -0.06
C LEU A 60 28.22 -29.53 -0.20
N SER A 61 27.34 -30.53 -0.36
CA SER A 61 25.88 -30.37 -0.43
C SER A 61 25.31 -29.72 0.83
N ASP A 62 25.76 -30.19 1.99
CA ASP A 62 25.28 -29.66 3.28
C ASP A 62 25.78 -28.26 3.53
N ALA A 63 27.02 -27.96 3.15
CA ALA A 63 27.57 -26.61 3.22
C ALA A 63 26.82 -25.64 2.32
N ILE A 64 26.47 -26.01 1.08
CA ILE A 64 25.67 -25.20 0.17
C ILE A 64 24.27 -24.97 0.75
N ALA A 65 23.61 -26.02 1.26
CA ALA A 65 22.31 -25.88 1.89
C ALA A 65 22.34 -24.93 3.09
N ALA A 66 23.36 -25.04 3.95
CA ALA A 66 23.55 -24.15 5.10
C ALA A 66 23.68 -22.67 4.67
N VAL A 67 24.49 -22.38 3.66
CA VAL A 67 24.66 -21.04 3.11
C VAL A 67 23.32 -20.48 2.57
N LEU A 68 22.55 -21.30 1.84
CA LEU A 68 21.25 -20.88 1.32
C LEU A 68 20.25 -20.55 2.45
N PHE A 69 20.23 -21.34 3.54
CA PHE A 69 19.38 -21.04 4.71
C PHE A 69 19.81 -19.75 5.41
N ILE A 70 21.11 -19.48 5.54
CA ILE A 70 21.61 -18.22 6.09
C ILE A 70 21.17 -17.05 5.22
N LEU A 71 21.33 -17.12 3.90
CA LEU A 71 20.91 -16.07 2.97
C LEU A 71 19.41 -15.84 3.04
N LEU A 72 18.62 -16.91 3.12
CA LEU A 72 17.17 -16.81 3.26
C LEU A 72 16.77 -16.17 4.60
N ALA A 73 17.45 -16.51 5.70
CA ALA A 73 17.22 -15.89 6.99
C ALA A 73 17.56 -14.40 6.98
N LEU A 74 18.70 -14.00 6.40
CA LEU A 74 19.08 -12.60 6.23
C LEU A 74 18.07 -11.83 5.38
N PHE A 75 17.56 -12.47 4.33
CA PHE A 75 16.49 -11.90 3.51
C PHE A 75 15.19 -11.68 4.31
N MET A 76 14.77 -12.66 5.13
CA MET A 76 13.58 -12.51 6.00
C MET A 76 13.78 -11.45 7.07
N VAL A 77 14.98 -11.34 7.66
CA VAL A 77 15.33 -10.24 8.58
C VAL A 77 15.25 -8.90 7.88
N SER A 78 15.75 -8.78 6.65
CA SER A 78 15.64 -7.56 5.86
C SER A 78 14.18 -7.16 5.62
N ILE A 79 13.31 -8.11 5.28
CA ILE A 79 11.86 -7.86 5.14
C ILE A 79 11.25 -7.42 6.47
N LEU A 80 11.61 -8.06 7.58
CA LEU A 80 11.10 -7.73 8.91
C LEU A 80 11.45 -6.28 9.31
N ILE A 81 12.69 -5.87 9.07
CA ILE A 81 13.18 -4.54 9.41
C ILE A 81 12.58 -3.47 8.48
N THR A 82 12.66 -3.71 7.17
CA THR A 82 12.27 -2.71 6.17
C THR A 82 10.76 -2.68 5.91
N GLY A 83 10.07 -3.81 6.10
CA GLY A 83 8.68 -3.97 5.68
C GLY A 83 8.51 -3.95 4.16
N ARG A 84 9.55 -4.26 3.40
CA ARG A 84 9.59 -4.20 1.92
C ARG A 84 9.97 -5.54 1.32
N ALA A 85 9.31 -5.88 0.21
CA ALA A 85 9.75 -6.96 -0.66
C ALA A 85 9.90 -6.41 -2.09
N PRO A 86 11.02 -6.68 -2.77
CA PRO A 86 11.37 -6.00 -4.03
C PRO A 86 10.38 -6.27 -5.17
N TRP A 87 9.70 -7.41 -5.18
CA TRP A 87 8.75 -7.78 -6.25
C TRP A 87 7.35 -7.15 -6.11
N ILE A 88 6.96 -6.67 -4.93
CA ILE A 88 5.60 -6.12 -4.72
C ILE A 88 5.44 -4.75 -5.37
N GLY A 89 6.51 -3.98 -5.45
CA GLY A 89 6.51 -2.66 -6.07
C GLY A 89 6.13 -2.65 -7.55
N SER A 90 6.55 -3.66 -8.32
CA SER A 90 6.28 -3.72 -9.76
C SER A 90 4.82 -4.05 -10.10
N ALA A 91 4.19 -4.94 -9.33
CA ALA A 91 2.81 -5.35 -9.55
C ALA A 91 1.83 -4.18 -9.39
N ARG A 92 2.04 -3.33 -8.37
CA ARG A 92 1.17 -2.18 -8.12
C ARG A 92 1.34 -1.02 -9.08
N LYS A 93 2.58 -0.79 -9.56
CA LYS A 93 2.80 0.18 -10.63
C LYS A 93 1.99 -0.19 -11.88
N SER A 94 1.95 -1.48 -12.20
CA SER A 94 1.14 -2.01 -13.30
C SER A 94 -0.37 -1.83 -13.04
N GLN A 95 -0.84 -2.00 -11.79
CA GLN A 95 -2.25 -1.80 -11.44
C GLN A 95 -2.70 -0.34 -11.60
N CYS A 96 -1.94 0.60 -11.06
CA CYS A 96 -2.26 2.03 -11.23
C CYS A 96 -2.26 2.43 -12.70
N ARG A 97 -1.27 1.97 -13.48
CA ARG A 97 -1.22 2.26 -14.90
C ARG A 97 -2.41 1.68 -15.65
N ASN A 98 -2.73 0.41 -15.43
CA ASN A 98 -3.85 -0.25 -16.09
C ASN A 98 -5.20 0.38 -15.72
N TYR A 99 -5.36 0.80 -14.46
CA TYR A 99 -6.56 1.51 -14.03
C TYR A 99 -6.76 2.83 -14.80
N LEU A 100 -5.71 3.63 -14.89
CA LEU A 100 -5.74 4.90 -15.62
C LEU A 100 -5.98 4.68 -17.14
N GLU A 101 -5.33 3.68 -17.73
CA GLU A 101 -5.52 3.31 -19.14
C GLU A 101 -6.97 2.84 -19.41
N THR A 102 -7.58 2.08 -18.49
CA THR A 102 -8.98 1.60 -18.62
C THR A 102 -9.97 2.76 -18.57
N HIS A 103 -9.66 3.84 -17.82
CA HIS A 103 -10.50 5.03 -17.72
C HIS A 103 -10.12 6.14 -18.72
N GLY A 104 -9.38 5.80 -19.77
CA GLY A 104 -9.04 6.72 -20.86
C GLY A 104 -7.87 7.67 -20.57
N ALA A 105 -7.28 7.62 -19.39
CA ALA A 105 -6.12 8.43 -19.04
C ALA A 105 -4.85 7.84 -19.68
N ARG A 106 -4.25 8.54 -20.64
CA ARG A 106 -2.95 8.15 -21.23
C ARG A 106 -1.82 8.54 -20.28
N VAL A 107 -1.30 7.57 -19.52
CA VAL A 107 -0.13 7.78 -18.67
C VAL A 107 1.15 7.76 -19.51
N THR A 108 1.52 8.90 -20.03
CA THR A 108 2.70 9.02 -20.90
C THR A 108 4.02 9.08 -20.13
N ASN A 109 4.07 9.51 -18.86
CA ASN A 109 5.35 9.73 -18.14
C ASN A 109 5.28 9.49 -16.64
N GLN A 110 5.02 8.32 -16.16
CA GLN A 110 5.26 7.89 -14.77
C GLN A 110 4.79 8.86 -13.64
N ARG A 111 4.23 10.02 -13.96
CA ARG A 111 3.64 10.99 -13.02
C ARG A 111 2.23 11.31 -13.45
N PHE A 112 1.32 11.32 -12.52
CA PHE A 112 -0.07 11.73 -12.73
C PHE A 112 -0.51 12.64 -11.59
N PHE A 113 -1.50 13.45 -11.87
CA PHE A 113 -2.12 14.30 -10.87
C PHE A 113 -3.03 13.44 -9.99
N GLU A 114 -2.97 13.66 -8.69
CA GLU A 114 -3.89 13.07 -7.72
C GLU A 114 -4.34 14.14 -6.73
N ARG A 115 -5.64 14.16 -6.45
CA ARG A 115 -6.27 15.02 -5.46
C ARG A 115 -7.05 14.14 -4.50
N VAL A 116 -6.81 14.29 -3.21
CA VAL A 116 -7.55 13.60 -2.16
C VAL A 116 -8.33 14.63 -1.38
N THR A 117 -9.67 14.48 -1.38
CA THR A 117 -10.58 15.34 -0.65
C THR A 117 -11.20 14.56 0.49
N LEU A 118 -11.05 15.06 1.70
CA LEU A 118 -11.66 14.50 2.91
C LEU A 118 -12.86 15.36 3.28
N GLY A 119 -14.05 14.80 3.11
CA GLY A 119 -15.32 15.44 3.45
C GLY A 119 -15.96 14.84 4.69
N GLU A 120 -17.08 15.41 5.11
CA GLU A 120 -17.85 14.86 6.23
C GLU A 120 -18.43 13.50 5.92
N ASP A 121 -18.88 13.25 4.70
CA ASP A 121 -19.55 12.04 4.27
C ASP A 121 -18.58 10.94 3.79
N GLY A 122 -17.35 11.29 3.42
CA GLY A 122 -16.43 10.34 2.87
C GLY A 122 -15.12 10.92 2.34
N VAL A 123 -14.49 10.15 1.48
CA VAL A 123 -13.23 10.48 0.81
C VAL A 123 -13.43 10.43 -0.69
N ALA A 124 -13.07 11.51 -1.37
CA ALA A 124 -12.97 11.55 -2.83
C ALA A 124 -11.49 11.44 -3.24
N VAL A 125 -11.21 10.61 -4.22
CA VAL A 125 -9.88 10.52 -4.86
C VAL A 125 -10.06 10.85 -6.34
N THR A 126 -9.51 11.98 -6.76
CA THR A 126 -9.51 12.45 -8.15
C THR A 126 -8.12 12.26 -8.73
N PHE A 127 -8.01 11.68 -9.90
CA PHE A 127 -6.73 11.44 -10.54
C PHE A 127 -6.83 11.51 -12.06
N GLY A 128 -5.72 11.83 -12.70
CA GLY A 128 -5.60 11.91 -14.15
C GLY A 128 -4.19 12.23 -14.62
N PRO A 129 -3.98 12.35 -15.93
CA PRO A 129 -2.69 12.74 -16.50
C PRO A 129 -2.26 14.10 -15.98
N ARG A 130 -0.94 14.32 -15.89
CA ARG A 130 -0.42 15.65 -15.55
C ARG A 130 -0.83 16.68 -16.60
N GLY A 131 -1.47 17.77 -16.17
CA GLY A 131 -1.94 18.83 -17.07
C GLY A 131 -3.26 18.52 -17.77
N ALA A 132 -3.96 17.47 -17.33
CA ALA A 132 -5.32 17.20 -17.77
C ALA A 132 -6.28 18.33 -17.38
N SER A 133 -7.29 18.56 -18.22
CA SER A 133 -8.44 19.40 -17.85
C SER A 133 -9.30 18.70 -16.79
N GLU A 134 -10.12 19.45 -16.04
CA GLU A 134 -11.03 18.86 -15.04
C GLU A 134 -11.96 17.78 -15.63
N GLU A 135 -12.33 17.90 -16.91
CA GLU A 135 -13.17 16.93 -17.62
C GLU A 135 -12.45 15.58 -17.89
N GLU A 136 -11.12 15.59 -17.91
CA GLU A 136 -10.29 14.41 -18.12
C GLU A 136 -9.93 13.70 -16.81
N LEU A 137 -10.29 14.28 -15.67
CA LEU A 137 -10.04 13.71 -14.36
C LEU A 137 -11.12 12.69 -13.98
N VAL A 138 -10.70 11.60 -13.37
CA VAL A 138 -11.58 10.57 -12.83
C VAL A 138 -11.69 10.72 -11.33
N THR A 139 -12.90 10.87 -10.81
CA THR A 139 -13.15 11.01 -9.37
C THR A 139 -13.86 9.77 -8.82
N LEU A 140 -13.31 9.21 -7.77
CA LEU A 140 -13.87 8.10 -7.01
C LEU A 140 -14.35 8.62 -5.66
N ASN A 141 -15.66 8.64 -5.45
CA ASN A 141 -16.27 9.02 -4.18
C ASN A 141 -16.57 7.75 -3.37
N ARG A 142 -16.16 7.74 -2.10
CA ARG A 142 -16.40 6.64 -1.17
C ARG A 142 -16.80 7.15 0.19
N THR A 143 -17.91 6.65 0.72
CA THR A 143 -18.36 6.93 2.08
C THR A 143 -17.41 6.36 3.13
N TRP A 144 -17.39 6.92 4.34
CA TRP A 144 -16.53 6.47 5.43
C TRP A 144 -16.72 4.99 5.78
N GLY A 145 -17.91 4.43 5.57
CA GLY A 145 -18.22 3.01 5.83
C GLY A 145 -17.45 2.03 4.94
N SER A 146 -16.96 2.46 3.77
CA SER A 146 -16.16 1.63 2.86
C SER A 146 -14.68 1.55 3.22
N TRP A 147 -14.21 2.39 4.15
CA TRP A 147 -12.83 2.41 4.61
C TRP A 147 -12.62 1.52 5.83
N ASP A 148 -11.42 0.95 5.96
CA ASP A 148 -11.06 0.08 7.07
C ASP A 148 -10.31 0.82 8.18
N ARG A 149 -9.33 1.61 7.80
CA ARG A 149 -8.42 2.28 8.75
C ARG A 149 -7.75 3.49 8.12
N ALA A 150 -7.37 4.43 8.97
CA ALA A 150 -6.52 5.56 8.61
C ALA A 150 -5.32 5.62 9.56
N PHE A 151 -4.14 5.92 9.05
CA PHE A 151 -2.93 6.05 9.86
C PHE A 151 -1.89 6.95 9.19
N ALA A 152 -1.10 7.64 10.02
CA ALA A 152 0.08 8.34 9.55
C ALA A 152 1.14 7.33 9.13
N THR A 153 1.78 7.56 8.00
CA THR A 153 2.85 6.71 7.49
C THR A 153 4.18 7.07 8.19
N ARG A 154 5.19 6.20 8.06
CA ARG A 154 6.49 6.43 8.71
C ARG A 154 7.21 7.66 8.15
N ASP A 155 6.98 8.00 6.91
CA ASP A 155 7.53 9.15 6.18
C ASP A 155 6.69 10.42 6.33
N GLY A 156 5.70 10.41 7.24
CA GLY A 156 4.88 11.57 7.58
C GLY A 156 3.65 11.78 6.71
N GLY A 157 3.36 10.89 5.77
CA GLY A 157 2.14 10.97 4.94
C GLY A 157 0.91 10.39 5.65
N LEU A 158 -0.25 10.49 5.01
CA LEU A 158 -1.52 9.92 5.44
C LEU A 158 -1.93 8.78 4.52
N LEU A 159 -2.32 7.63 5.08
CA LEU A 159 -2.91 6.53 4.33
C LEU A 159 -4.27 6.15 4.90
N ILE A 160 -5.29 6.18 4.04
CA ILE A 160 -6.64 5.70 4.34
C ILE A 160 -6.85 4.44 3.51
N ALA A 161 -6.88 3.28 4.18
CA ALA A 161 -6.94 1.97 3.54
C ALA A 161 -8.38 1.48 3.43
N SER A 162 -8.74 0.96 2.26
CA SER A 162 -10.08 0.43 2.02
C SER A 162 -10.30 -0.92 2.71
N ARG A 163 -11.56 -1.23 2.96
CA ARG A 163 -11.99 -2.50 3.56
C ARG A 163 -11.72 -3.70 2.65
N GLU A 164 -11.81 -3.51 1.35
CA GLU A 164 -11.58 -4.55 0.34
C GLU A 164 -10.11 -4.98 0.29
N GLY A 165 -9.19 -4.09 0.62
CA GLY A 165 -7.77 -4.39 0.68
C GLY A 165 -7.36 -5.40 1.77
N LYS A 166 -8.20 -5.64 2.78
CA LYS A 166 -7.93 -6.63 3.83
C LYS A 166 -7.91 -8.07 3.31
N ARG A 167 -8.77 -8.38 2.35
CA ARG A 167 -8.84 -9.73 1.77
C ARG A 167 -7.58 -10.07 0.97
N GLY A 168 -6.88 -9.06 0.45
CA GLY A 168 -5.62 -9.23 -0.27
C GLY A 168 -4.45 -9.70 0.61
N CYS A 169 -4.42 -9.35 1.90
CA CYS A 169 -3.29 -9.63 2.77
C CYS A 169 -3.11 -11.11 3.12
N PHE A 170 -4.19 -11.84 3.33
CA PHE A 170 -4.15 -13.28 3.64
C PHE A 170 -3.66 -14.12 2.43
N TYR A 171 -4.01 -13.71 1.24
CA TYR A 171 -3.62 -14.38 0.00
C TYR A 171 -2.20 -14.03 -0.47
N LEU A 172 -1.56 -12.95 -0.01
CA LEU A 172 -0.14 -12.66 -0.26
C LEU A 172 0.77 -13.77 0.28
N MET A 173 0.36 -14.48 1.34
CA MET A 173 1.11 -15.60 1.89
C MET A 173 1.15 -16.83 0.96
N LEU A 174 0.22 -16.96 0.01
CA LEU A 174 0.08 -18.17 -0.80
C LEU A 174 0.55 -18.02 -2.27
N GLY A 175 1.16 -16.89 -2.65
CA GLY A 175 1.52 -16.65 -4.06
C GLY A 175 0.32 -16.49 -5.00
N TYR A 176 -0.88 -16.80 -4.51
CA TYR A 176 -2.14 -16.77 -5.26
C TYR A 176 -2.60 -15.35 -5.57
N ASN A 177 -2.14 -14.38 -4.81
CA ASN A 177 -2.56 -12.99 -4.92
C ASN A 177 -1.92 -12.19 -6.03
N ALA A 178 -0.72 -12.55 -6.48
CA ALA A 178 -0.19 -11.92 -7.68
C ALA A 178 -1.14 -12.15 -8.87
N LEU A 179 -1.75 -13.32 -8.94
CA LEU A 179 -2.74 -13.68 -9.97
C LEU A 179 -4.11 -13.04 -9.73
N LEU A 180 -4.61 -12.99 -8.48
CA LEU A 180 -5.89 -12.33 -8.17
C LEU A 180 -5.83 -10.81 -8.21
N HIS A 181 -4.70 -10.20 -7.84
CA HIS A 181 -4.47 -8.77 -8.04
C HIS A 181 -4.31 -8.41 -9.53
N MET A 182 -3.82 -9.31 -10.36
CA MET A 182 -3.87 -9.13 -11.81
C MET A 182 -5.28 -9.22 -12.36
N ALA A 183 -6.19 -9.96 -11.73
CA ALA A 183 -7.59 -10.10 -12.15
C ALA A 183 -8.51 -8.94 -11.69
N ARG A 184 -8.16 -8.24 -10.59
CA ARG A 184 -8.88 -7.04 -10.11
C ARG A 184 -8.12 -5.76 -10.47
N ARG A 185 -7.87 -5.57 -11.75
CA ARG A 185 -7.06 -4.48 -12.30
C ARG A 185 -7.66 -3.08 -12.12
N ASP A 186 -8.92 -2.97 -11.74
CA ASP A 186 -9.74 -1.79 -12.00
C ASP A 186 -10.02 -0.91 -10.78
N GLN A 187 -9.38 -1.13 -9.61
CA GLN A 187 -9.73 -0.35 -8.43
C GLN A 187 -8.49 0.16 -7.68
N ILE A 188 -8.34 1.48 -7.66
CA ILE A 188 -7.53 2.15 -6.63
C ILE A 188 -8.29 1.97 -5.31
N GLN A 189 -7.71 1.21 -4.40
CA GLN A 189 -8.42 0.77 -3.19
C GLN A 189 -8.18 1.67 -2.00
N ASP A 190 -7.20 2.58 -2.06
CA ASP A 190 -6.77 3.38 -0.94
C ASP A 190 -6.62 4.85 -1.32
N ALA A 191 -6.77 5.75 -0.35
CA ALA A 191 -6.38 7.15 -0.48
C ALA A 191 -5.03 7.36 0.23
N TYR A 192 -4.06 7.94 -0.47
CA TYR A 192 -2.73 8.22 0.07
C TYR A 192 -2.37 9.68 -0.16
N VAL A 193 -1.98 10.37 0.88
CA VAL A 193 -1.48 11.75 0.82
C VAL A 193 -0.02 11.74 1.27
N PRO A 194 0.95 12.05 0.39
CA PRO A 194 2.35 12.12 0.77
C PRO A 194 2.62 13.28 1.73
N ALA A 195 3.68 13.16 2.54
CA ALA A 195 4.05 14.21 3.49
C ALA A 195 4.25 15.58 2.82
N SER A 196 4.77 15.59 1.59
CA SER A 196 4.98 16.82 0.80
C SER A 196 3.70 17.56 0.43
N ALA A 197 2.55 16.86 0.43
CA ALA A 197 1.26 17.46 0.07
C ALA A 197 0.43 17.91 1.28
N LEU A 198 0.87 17.60 2.50
CA LEU A 198 0.11 17.94 3.72
C LEU A 198 0.19 19.43 4.10
N GLU A 199 1.09 20.21 3.47
CA GLU A 199 1.19 21.68 3.62
C GLU A 199 1.19 22.18 5.08
N GLY A 200 1.82 21.40 5.98
CA GLY A 200 1.88 21.70 7.42
C GLY A 200 0.79 21.03 8.28
N ALA A 201 -0.16 20.34 7.69
CA ALA A 201 -1.14 19.56 8.45
C ALA A 201 -0.48 18.34 9.09
N ASP A 202 -0.83 18.03 10.35
CA ASP A 202 -0.31 16.84 11.02
C ASP A 202 -1.02 15.57 10.54
N ALA A 203 -0.26 14.68 9.88
CA ALA A 203 -0.77 13.39 9.42
C ALA A 203 -1.39 12.53 10.54
N ARG A 204 -0.94 12.67 11.80
CA ARG A 204 -1.47 11.91 12.94
C ARG A 204 -2.83 12.43 13.36
N GLU A 205 -3.01 13.74 13.36
CA GLU A 205 -4.29 14.40 13.67
C GLU A 205 -5.32 14.08 12.57
N LEU A 206 -4.94 14.20 11.30
CA LEU A 206 -5.78 13.80 10.17
C LEU A 206 -6.15 12.32 10.22
N ALA A 207 -5.20 11.44 10.55
CA ALA A 207 -5.46 10.02 10.69
C ALA A 207 -6.37 9.71 11.89
N ALA A 208 -6.29 10.47 12.99
CA ALA A 208 -7.17 10.35 14.14
C ALA A 208 -8.61 10.78 13.75
N TRP A 209 -8.75 11.93 13.13
CA TRP A 209 -10.01 12.46 12.62
C TRP A 209 -10.69 11.48 11.65
N ALA A 210 -9.96 10.96 10.65
CA ALA A 210 -10.49 10.00 9.70
C ALA A 210 -10.89 8.67 10.36
N ARG A 211 -10.14 8.19 11.38
CA ARG A 211 -10.50 7.00 12.14
C ARG A 211 -11.80 7.15 12.90
N ASP A 212 -12.06 8.32 13.44
CA ASP A 212 -13.31 8.57 14.18
C ASP A 212 -14.51 8.59 13.23
N ARG A 213 -14.38 9.17 12.02
CA ARG A 213 -15.39 9.11 10.95
C ARG A 213 -15.66 7.66 10.52
N ILE A 214 -14.61 6.87 10.28
CA ILE A 214 -14.73 5.45 9.93
C ILE A 214 -15.47 4.67 11.04
N LYS A 215 -15.16 4.93 12.33
CA LYS A 215 -15.84 4.27 13.46
C LYS A 215 -17.30 4.68 13.56
N SER A 216 -17.61 5.96 13.39
CA SER A 216 -18.98 6.48 13.43
C SER A 216 -19.82 5.88 12.31
N ALA A 217 -19.33 5.84 11.08
CA ALA A 217 -20.02 5.25 9.93
C ALA A 217 -20.25 3.72 10.05
N ARG A 218 -19.58 3.05 10.99
CA ARG A 218 -19.78 1.61 11.25
C ARG A 218 -20.81 1.30 12.33
N ARG A 219 -21.19 2.32 13.11
CA ARG A 219 -22.13 2.17 14.22
C ARG A 219 -23.56 2.55 13.84
N GLY A 220 -23.71 3.37 12.81
CA GLY A 220 -24.98 3.70 12.18
C GLY A 220 -25.35 2.71 11.07
#